data_3ccaeb73d5524b515cec131d06104012
#
_entry.id   3ccaeb73d5524b515cec131d06104012
#
_cell.length_a   1.000
_cell.length_b   1.000
_cell.length_c   1.000
_cell.angle_alpha   90.00
_cell.angle_beta   90.00
_cell.angle_gamma   90.00
#
_symmetry.space_group_name_H-M   'P 1'
#
loop_
_entity.id
_entity.type
_entity.pdbx_description
1 polymer ?
#
loop_
_entity_poly.entity_id
_entity_poly.type
_entity_poly.pdbx_seq_one_letter_code
_entity_poly.pdbx_strand_id
1 'polypeptide(L)'
;MPKSQIVEPTKERQAGSIPFAEVPLNQYQNDLAKEKETYGEEALLGIYEDMLLIREFESMLQSIKTQGSYEGIEYDHKGPAHLSIGQEASAVGQAFLLDVDDHILGSHRSHGEILAKGMSAIRKLDDDSLLTIMKDFLGGDCFRVVEKDGASDVKQLARDFL
;
A
#
# COMPACT_ATOMS: atom_id res chain seq x y z
N MET A 1 23.83 0.22 -10.01
CA MET A 1 24.20 -0.46 -8.76
C MET A 1 24.36 0.59 -7.67
N PRO A 2 23.79 0.38 -6.47
CA PRO A 2 24.04 1.27 -5.36
C PRO A 2 25.54 1.29 -5.04
N LYS A 3 26.07 2.49 -4.83
CA LYS A 3 27.48 2.65 -4.44
C LYS A 3 27.63 2.17 -3.00
N SER A 4 28.51 1.22 -2.75
CA SER A 4 28.87 0.85 -1.39
C SER A 4 29.61 2.02 -0.73
N GLN A 5 29.13 2.45 0.42
CA GLN A 5 29.81 3.44 1.24
C GLN A 5 30.56 2.72 2.34
N ILE A 6 31.88 2.85 2.33
CA ILE A 6 32.74 2.30 3.41
C ILE A 6 32.99 3.43 4.40
N VAL A 7 32.50 3.25 5.62
CA VAL A 7 32.74 4.18 6.72
C VAL A 7 33.90 3.64 7.54
N GLU A 8 34.98 4.42 7.64
CA GLU A 8 36.13 4.13 8.51
C GLU A 8 36.00 4.92 9.81
N PRO A 9 35.59 4.28 10.93
CA PRO A 9 35.26 5.01 12.17
C PRO A 9 36.39 5.89 12.70
N THR A 10 37.63 5.51 12.44
CA THR A 10 38.82 6.27 12.88
C THR A 10 38.95 7.60 12.13
N LYS A 11 38.59 7.64 10.86
CA LYS A 11 38.60 8.87 10.04
C LYS A 11 37.42 9.76 10.38
N GLU A 12 36.23 9.15 10.56
CA GLU A 12 35.00 9.89 10.86
C GLU A 12 34.99 10.54 12.27
N ARG A 13 35.84 10.07 13.18
CA ARG A 13 36.00 10.64 14.52
C ARG A 13 37.01 11.78 14.61
N GLN A 14 37.65 12.13 13.52
CA GLN A 14 38.60 13.26 13.52
C GLN A 14 37.83 14.58 13.47
N ALA A 15 38.41 15.60 14.09
CA ALA A 15 37.84 16.94 14.02
C ALA A 15 37.83 17.42 12.54
N GLY A 16 36.66 17.87 12.10
CA GLY A 16 36.48 18.31 10.72
C GLY A 16 35.13 18.99 10.54
N SER A 17 34.78 19.26 9.30
CA SER A 17 33.46 19.75 8.90
C SER A 17 32.90 18.91 7.77
N ILE A 18 31.59 18.65 7.82
CA ILE A 18 30.84 17.99 6.72
C ILE A 18 30.10 19.10 5.97
N PRO A 19 30.52 19.43 4.73
CA PRO A 19 29.72 20.35 3.92
C PRO A 19 28.48 19.64 3.38
N PHE A 20 27.32 20.27 3.54
CA PHE A 20 26.09 19.83 2.91
C PHE A 20 25.88 20.60 1.61
N ALA A 21 25.54 19.89 0.55
CA ALA A 21 24.99 20.53 -0.64
C ALA A 21 23.63 21.16 -0.32
N GLU A 22 23.28 22.20 -1.05
CA GLU A 22 21.94 22.76 -0.95
C GLU A 22 20.89 21.70 -1.25
N VAL A 23 19.89 21.56 -0.35
CA VAL A 23 18.75 20.69 -0.56
C VAL A 23 17.60 21.57 -1.07
N PRO A 24 17.19 21.41 -2.34
CA PRO A 24 16.11 22.22 -2.87
C PRO A 24 14.79 21.89 -2.16
N LEU A 25 14.03 22.93 -1.82
CA LEU A 25 12.66 22.79 -1.36
C LEU A 25 11.75 22.88 -2.59
N ASN A 26 11.17 21.75 -2.95
CA ASN A 26 10.19 21.70 -4.02
C ASN A 26 8.78 21.84 -3.43
N GLN A 27 8.01 22.80 -3.95
CA GLN A 27 6.60 22.97 -3.60
C GLN A 27 5.74 22.38 -4.71
N TYR A 28 4.69 21.69 -4.31
CA TYR A 28 3.66 21.24 -5.23
C TYR A 28 2.93 22.47 -5.81
N GLN A 29 2.90 22.58 -7.13
CA GLN A 29 2.38 23.75 -7.85
C GLN A 29 1.11 23.45 -8.65
N ASN A 30 0.74 22.18 -8.80
CA ASN A 30 -0.42 21.79 -9.59
C ASN A 30 -1.71 21.99 -8.79
N ASP A 31 -2.78 22.27 -9.50
CA ASP A 31 -4.14 22.23 -9.00
C ASP A 31 -4.86 20.96 -9.49
N LEU A 32 -6.10 20.77 -9.02
CA LEU A 32 -6.92 19.63 -9.43
C LEU A 32 -7.16 19.57 -10.94
N ALA A 33 -7.26 20.71 -11.61
CA ALA A 33 -7.49 20.76 -13.05
C ALA A 33 -6.27 20.19 -13.80
N LYS A 34 -5.07 20.53 -13.35
CA LYS A 34 -3.82 20.02 -13.91
C LYS A 34 -3.64 18.54 -13.65
N GLU A 35 -4.01 18.07 -12.46
CA GLU A 35 -3.95 16.64 -12.14
C GLU A 35 -4.96 15.83 -12.96
N LYS A 36 -6.18 16.35 -13.17
CA LYS A 36 -7.16 15.72 -14.08
C LYS A 36 -6.66 15.64 -15.52
N GLU A 37 -5.98 16.67 -16.01
CA GLU A 37 -5.35 16.65 -17.33
C GLU A 37 -4.26 15.57 -17.44
N THR A 38 -3.47 15.40 -16.37
CA THR A 38 -2.32 14.50 -16.35
C THR A 38 -2.71 13.02 -16.20
N TYR A 39 -3.61 12.72 -15.28
CA TYR A 39 -3.94 11.34 -14.87
C TYR A 39 -5.34 10.88 -15.27
N GLY A 40 -6.22 11.81 -15.60
CA GLY A 40 -7.63 11.52 -15.86
C GLY A 40 -8.47 11.44 -14.57
N GLU A 41 -9.77 11.61 -14.73
CA GLU A 41 -10.71 11.61 -13.61
C GLU A 41 -10.85 10.22 -12.97
N GLU A 42 -10.91 9.18 -13.79
CA GLU A 42 -11.03 7.78 -13.33
C GLU A 42 -9.85 7.37 -12.44
N ALA A 43 -8.62 7.72 -12.83
CA ALA A 43 -7.44 7.43 -12.02
C ALA A 43 -7.45 8.16 -10.67
N LEU A 44 -7.88 9.42 -10.65
CA LEU A 44 -8.00 10.19 -9.41
C LEU A 44 -9.11 9.65 -8.49
N LEU A 45 -10.23 9.20 -9.05
CA LEU A 45 -11.27 8.51 -8.29
C LEU A 45 -10.76 7.18 -7.71
N GLY A 46 -9.98 6.43 -8.49
CA GLY A 46 -9.34 5.20 -8.02
C GLY A 46 -8.36 5.43 -6.86
N ILE A 47 -7.59 6.53 -6.89
CA ILE A 47 -6.75 6.94 -5.75
C ILE A 47 -7.60 7.18 -4.50
N TYR A 48 -8.70 7.91 -4.65
CA TYR A 48 -9.60 8.20 -3.53
C TYR A 48 -10.27 6.93 -2.98
N GLU A 49 -10.69 6.03 -3.85
CA GLU A 49 -11.25 4.72 -3.50
C GLU A 49 -10.27 3.88 -2.66
N ASP A 50 -9.01 3.81 -3.08
CA ASP A 50 -7.96 3.11 -2.34
C ASP A 50 -7.70 3.73 -0.96
N MET A 51 -7.72 5.05 -0.86
CA MET A 51 -7.59 5.73 0.42
C MET A 51 -8.75 5.40 1.37
N LEU A 52 -9.99 5.32 0.85
CA LEU A 52 -11.16 4.92 1.63
C LEU A 52 -11.06 3.47 2.08
N LEU A 53 -10.64 2.57 1.20
CA LEU A 53 -10.45 1.15 1.53
C LEU A 53 -9.42 0.98 2.66
N ILE A 54 -8.28 1.63 2.57
CA ILE A 54 -7.26 1.58 3.62
C ILE A 54 -7.81 2.16 4.94
N ARG A 55 -8.52 3.28 4.89
CA ARG A 55 -9.13 3.87 6.07
C ARG A 55 -10.12 2.92 6.72
N GLU A 56 -10.95 2.24 5.95
CA GLU A 56 -11.94 1.30 6.45
C GLU A 56 -11.27 0.07 7.08
N PHE A 57 -10.25 -0.48 6.42
CA PHE A 57 -9.45 -1.58 6.96
C PHE A 57 -8.83 -1.21 8.32
N GLU A 58 -8.20 -0.07 8.42
CA GLU A 58 -7.56 0.40 9.66
C GLU A 58 -8.60 0.69 10.76
N SER A 59 -9.77 1.19 10.38
CA SER A 59 -10.88 1.43 11.31
C SER A 59 -11.46 0.12 11.84
N MET A 60 -11.57 -0.88 10.99
CA MET A 60 -11.92 -2.26 11.36
C MET A 60 -10.93 -2.81 12.39
N LEU A 61 -9.62 -2.74 12.09
CA LEU A 61 -8.57 -3.20 13.03
C LEU A 61 -8.63 -2.47 14.36
N GLN A 62 -8.89 -1.16 14.35
CA GLN A 62 -9.06 -0.36 15.55
C GLN A 62 -10.25 -0.85 16.37
N SER A 63 -11.40 -1.05 15.72
CA SER A 63 -12.63 -1.54 16.37
C SER A 63 -12.42 -2.92 16.99
N ILE A 64 -11.89 -3.86 16.22
CA ILE A 64 -11.56 -5.20 16.69
C ILE A 64 -10.63 -5.13 17.91
N LYS A 65 -9.60 -4.27 17.86
CA LYS A 65 -8.62 -4.16 18.94
C LYS A 65 -9.17 -3.52 20.20
N THR A 66 -10.05 -2.53 20.08
CA THR A 66 -10.58 -1.76 21.21
C THR A 66 -11.90 -2.27 21.76
N GLN A 67 -12.73 -2.85 20.90
CA GLN A 67 -14.09 -3.28 21.21
C GLN A 67 -14.27 -4.80 21.15
N GLY A 68 -13.31 -5.52 20.55
CA GLY A 68 -13.41 -6.97 20.33
C GLY A 68 -14.39 -7.37 19.23
N SER A 69 -14.87 -6.41 18.44
CA SER A 69 -15.85 -6.68 17.39
C SER A 69 -15.82 -5.61 16.30
N TYR A 70 -16.30 -5.97 15.12
CA TYR A 70 -16.55 -5.06 14.01
C TYR A 70 -17.79 -5.57 13.23
N GLU A 71 -18.75 -4.67 12.96
CA GLU A 71 -20.01 -4.99 12.26
C GLU A 71 -20.76 -6.24 12.77
N GLY A 72 -20.74 -6.44 14.09
CA GLY A 72 -21.40 -7.58 14.73
C GLY A 72 -20.60 -8.89 14.70
N ILE A 73 -19.41 -8.90 14.12
CA ILE A 73 -18.49 -10.04 14.14
C ILE A 73 -17.53 -9.86 15.33
N GLU A 74 -17.56 -10.81 16.25
CA GLU A 74 -16.63 -10.84 17.39
C GLU A 74 -15.29 -11.44 16.97
N TYR A 75 -14.20 -10.80 17.37
CA TYR A 75 -12.85 -11.28 17.11
C TYR A 75 -11.86 -10.87 18.21
N ASP A 76 -11.23 -11.87 18.81
CA ASP A 76 -10.19 -11.67 19.82
C ASP A 76 -8.82 -11.50 19.12
N HIS A 77 -8.48 -10.25 18.79
CA HIS A 77 -7.17 -9.95 18.19
C HIS A 77 -6.04 -10.04 19.22
N LYS A 78 -5.20 -11.05 19.06
CA LYS A 78 -4.04 -11.26 19.94
C LYS A 78 -2.82 -10.49 19.44
N GLY A 79 -2.19 -9.79 20.36
CA GLY A 79 -1.00 -9.00 20.06
C GLY A 79 -1.28 -7.51 19.79
N PRO A 80 -0.25 -6.73 19.51
CA PRO A 80 -0.39 -5.32 19.18
C PRO A 80 -0.93 -5.12 17.76
N ALA A 81 -1.73 -4.09 17.58
CA ALA A 81 -2.09 -3.55 16.27
C ALA A 81 -1.49 -2.14 16.15
N HIS A 82 -0.59 -1.96 15.20
CA HIS A 82 0.03 -0.67 14.92
C HIS A 82 -0.64 -0.06 13.70
N LEU A 83 -1.59 0.82 13.94
CA LEU A 83 -2.43 1.40 12.90
C LEU A 83 -1.67 2.40 12.02
N SER A 84 -2.08 2.49 10.76
CA SER A 84 -1.61 3.45 9.75
C SER A 84 -2.64 4.54 9.46
N ILE A 85 -3.67 4.69 10.30
CA ILE A 85 -4.69 5.73 10.15
C ILE A 85 -4.04 7.11 9.99
N GLY A 86 -4.42 7.83 8.92
CA GLY A 86 -3.86 9.14 8.57
C GLY A 86 -2.69 9.08 7.58
N GLN A 87 -2.25 7.89 7.16
CA GLN A 87 -1.16 7.71 6.20
C GLN A 87 -1.65 7.26 4.81
N GLU A 88 -2.97 7.22 4.57
CA GLU A 88 -3.58 6.68 3.36
C GLU A 88 -3.07 7.37 2.09
N ALA A 89 -3.03 8.70 2.10
CA ALA A 89 -2.55 9.48 0.95
C ALA A 89 -1.08 9.22 0.63
N SER A 90 -0.25 8.99 1.65
CA SER A 90 1.16 8.67 1.46
C SER A 90 1.33 7.27 0.85
N ALA A 91 0.60 6.28 1.35
CA ALA A 91 0.66 4.91 0.87
C ALA A 91 0.16 4.81 -0.58
N VAL A 92 -1.03 5.36 -0.85
CA VAL A 92 -1.64 5.30 -2.19
C VAL A 92 -0.85 6.13 -3.19
N GLY A 93 -0.39 7.33 -2.83
CA GLY A 93 0.40 8.19 -3.71
C GLY A 93 1.73 7.55 -4.14
N GLN A 94 2.37 6.79 -3.26
CA GLN A 94 3.57 6.03 -3.61
C GLN A 94 3.24 4.85 -4.55
N ALA A 95 2.21 4.08 -4.22
CA ALA A 95 1.86 2.87 -4.96
C ALA A 95 1.25 3.15 -6.34
N PHE A 96 0.60 4.29 -6.53
CA PHE A 96 -0.11 4.64 -7.76
C PHE A 96 0.78 4.60 -9.01
N LEU A 97 2.01 5.11 -8.90
CA LEU A 97 2.97 5.16 -10.00
C LEU A 97 3.84 3.90 -10.11
N LEU A 98 3.83 3.02 -9.12
CA LEU A 98 4.63 1.79 -9.15
C LEU A 98 4.05 0.80 -10.15
N ASP A 99 4.94 0.11 -10.88
CA ASP A 99 4.56 -1.00 -11.73
C ASP A 99 4.40 -2.31 -10.94
N VAL A 100 3.87 -3.34 -11.58
CA VAL A 100 3.59 -4.65 -10.96
C VAL A 100 4.86 -5.25 -10.35
N ASP A 101 5.97 -5.16 -11.08
CA ASP A 101 7.27 -5.72 -10.69
C ASP A 101 8.06 -4.86 -9.68
N ASP A 102 7.57 -3.66 -9.36
CA ASP A 102 8.21 -2.81 -8.37
C ASP A 102 8.01 -3.35 -6.96
N HIS A 103 9.03 -3.17 -6.13
CA HIS A 103 9.03 -3.63 -4.75
C HIS A 103 8.81 -2.45 -3.80
N ILE A 104 8.04 -2.69 -2.75
CA ILE A 104 7.88 -1.77 -1.63
C ILE A 104 8.56 -2.32 -0.39
N LEU A 105 9.09 -1.43 0.44
CA LEU A 105 9.62 -1.78 1.75
C LEU A 105 8.78 -1.04 2.79
N GLY A 106 8.17 -1.80 3.65
CA GLY A 106 7.31 -1.26 4.69
C GLY A 106 7.87 -1.43 6.09
N SER A 107 7.29 -0.74 7.05
CA SER A 107 7.56 -0.86 8.48
C SER A 107 6.56 -1.84 9.13
N HIS A 108 6.54 -1.89 10.45
CA HIS A 108 5.52 -2.61 11.21
C HIS A 108 4.09 -2.02 11.08
N ARG A 109 3.91 -0.96 10.32
CA ARG A 109 2.62 -0.30 9.98
C ARG A 109 2.33 -0.36 8.50
N SER A 110 2.83 -1.36 7.79
CA SER A 110 2.78 -1.44 6.33
C SER A 110 1.43 -1.87 5.76
N HIS A 111 0.36 -1.91 6.54
CA HIS A 111 -0.96 -2.31 6.03
C HIS A 111 -1.36 -1.44 4.84
N GLY A 112 -1.24 -0.11 4.97
CA GLY A 112 -1.58 0.83 3.91
C GLY A 112 -0.75 0.62 2.65
N GLU A 113 0.56 0.45 2.78
CA GLU A 113 1.47 0.23 1.64
C GLU A 113 1.18 -1.10 0.93
N ILE A 114 0.91 -2.17 1.68
CA ILE A 114 0.58 -3.49 1.12
C ILE A 114 -0.74 -3.41 0.34
N LEU A 115 -1.79 -2.87 0.96
CA LEU A 115 -3.10 -2.71 0.32
C LEU A 115 -3.01 -1.81 -0.92
N ALA A 116 -2.35 -0.65 -0.81
CA ALA A 116 -2.18 0.27 -1.93
C ALA A 116 -1.42 -0.38 -3.10
N LYS A 117 -0.34 -1.12 -2.83
CA LYS A 117 0.42 -1.82 -3.86
C LYS A 117 -0.39 -2.96 -4.49
N GLY A 118 -1.14 -3.71 -3.68
CA GLY A 118 -2.05 -4.76 -4.15
C GLY A 118 -3.13 -4.20 -5.06
N MET A 119 -3.81 -3.13 -4.66
CA MET A 119 -4.83 -2.45 -5.47
C MET A 119 -4.25 -1.89 -6.78
N SER A 120 -3.06 -1.29 -6.73
CA SER A 120 -2.34 -0.84 -7.94
C SER A 120 -2.05 -2.00 -8.90
N ALA A 121 -1.60 -3.15 -8.39
CA ALA A 121 -1.33 -4.34 -9.19
C ALA A 121 -2.62 -4.92 -9.80
N ILE A 122 -3.70 -5.00 -9.03
CA ILE A 122 -5.01 -5.47 -9.51
C ILE A 122 -5.50 -4.64 -10.70
N ARG A 123 -5.31 -3.33 -10.68
CA ARG A 123 -5.72 -2.47 -11.83
C ARG A 123 -4.88 -2.73 -13.08
N LYS A 124 -3.60 -3.05 -12.93
CA LYS A 124 -2.64 -3.16 -14.04
C LYS A 124 -2.54 -4.55 -14.64
N LEU A 125 -2.81 -5.59 -13.86
CA LEU A 125 -2.77 -6.97 -14.34
C LEU A 125 -4.04 -7.33 -15.12
N ASP A 126 -3.89 -8.21 -16.11
CA ASP A 126 -5.01 -8.88 -16.77
C ASP A 126 -5.63 -9.97 -15.89
N ASP A 127 -6.81 -10.42 -16.26
CA ASP A 127 -7.59 -11.38 -15.49
C ASP A 127 -6.92 -12.75 -15.37
N ASP A 128 -6.25 -13.22 -16.43
CA ASP A 128 -5.56 -14.52 -16.42
C ASP A 128 -4.36 -14.50 -15.47
N SER A 129 -3.62 -13.40 -15.46
CA SER A 129 -2.50 -13.18 -14.54
C SER A 129 -2.98 -13.12 -13.08
N LEU A 130 -4.06 -12.39 -12.81
CA LEU A 130 -4.67 -12.33 -11.47
C LEU A 130 -5.13 -13.71 -10.99
N LEU A 131 -5.85 -14.46 -11.84
CA LEU A 131 -6.31 -15.80 -11.49
C LEU A 131 -5.14 -16.76 -11.23
N THR A 132 -4.06 -16.66 -12.00
CA THR A 132 -2.87 -17.47 -11.80
C THR A 132 -2.24 -17.19 -10.45
N ILE A 133 -2.02 -15.90 -10.12
CA ILE A 133 -1.43 -15.49 -8.83
C ILE A 133 -2.29 -15.98 -7.66
N MET A 134 -3.60 -15.76 -7.70
CA MET A 134 -4.51 -16.16 -6.62
C MET A 134 -4.55 -17.67 -6.43
N LYS A 135 -4.51 -18.45 -7.52
CA LYS A 135 -4.52 -19.92 -7.46
C LYS A 135 -3.21 -20.51 -6.99
N ASP A 136 -2.08 -19.86 -7.29
CA ASP A 136 -0.75 -20.33 -6.87
C ASP A 136 -0.43 -19.95 -5.42
N PHE A 137 -0.98 -18.83 -4.93
CA PHE A 137 -0.70 -18.34 -3.57
C PHE A 137 -1.18 -19.35 -2.53
N LEU A 138 -0.27 -19.80 -1.67
CA LEU A 138 -0.51 -20.81 -0.63
C LEU A 138 -1.24 -22.06 -1.14
N GLY A 139 -0.97 -22.49 -2.38
CA GLY A 139 -1.62 -23.65 -3.00
C GLY A 139 -3.11 -23.45 -3.26
N GLY A 140 -3.57 -22.20 -3.35
CA GLY A 140 -4.95 -21.81 -3.65
C GLY A 140 -5.91 -21.87 -2.45
N ASP A 141 -5.41 -22.01 -1.22
CA ASP A 141 -6.27 -22.11 -0.03
C ASP A 141 -7.11 -20.84 0.15
N CYS A 142 -6.50 -19.66 0.04
CA CYS A 142 -7.21 -18.39 0.13
C CYS A 142 -8.17 -18.20 -1.05
N PHE A 143 -7.75 -18.58 -2.26
CA PHE A 143 -8.58 -18.49 -3.46
C PHE A 143 -9.89 -19.27 -3.30
N ARG A 144 -9.82 -20.49 -2.76
CA ARG A 144 -11.02 -21.32 -2.51
C ARG A 144 -12.02 -20.71 -1.53
N VAL A 145 -11.57 -19.80 -0.67
CA VAL A 145 -12.47 -19.08 0.25
C VAL A 145 -13.24 -18.02 -0.52
N VAL A 146 -12.53 -17.11 -1.21
CA VAL A 146 -13.18 -15.98 -1.91
C VAL A 146 -14.00 -16.42 -3.14
N GLU A 147 -13.61 -17.51 -3.82
CA GLU A 147 -14.37 -18.06 -4.94
C GLU A 147 -15.79 -18.50 -4.56
N LYS A 148 -16.00 -18.93 -3.32
CA LYS A 148 -17.33 -19.34 -2.82
C LYS A 148 -18.28 -18.16 -2.61
N ASP A 149 -17.75 -16.97 -2.37
CA ASP A 149 -18.55 -15.78 -2.11
C ASP A 149 -19.09 -15.14 -3.38
N GLY A 150 -18.64 -15.65 -4.58
CA GLY A 150 -19.34 -15.44 -5.85
C GLY A 150 -19.16 -14.06 -6.46
N ALA A 151 -17.97 -13.47 -6.40
CA ALA A 151 -17.69 -12.23 -7.11
C ALA A 151 -17.97 -12.36 -8.62
N SER A 152 -18.55 -11.32 -9.20
CA SER A 152 -19.06 -11.33 -10.57
C SER A 152 -17.97 -11.15 -11.64
N ASP A 153 -16.79 -10.67 -11.23
CA ASP A 153 -15.64 -10.45 -12.11
C ASP A 153 -14.32 -10.72 -11.39
N VAL A 154 -13.25 -10.91 -12.17
CA VAL A 154 -11.94 -11.29 -11.66
C VAL A 154 -11.28 -10.16 -10.85
N LYS A 155 -11.51 -8.90 -11.22
CA LYS A 155 -10.97 -7.76 -10.49
C LYS A 155 -11.57 -7.64 -9.11
N GLN A 156 -12.89 -7.86 -9.00
CA GLN A 156 -13.56 -7.88 -7.70
C GLN A 156 -13.08 -9.07 -6.87
N LEU A 157 -12.98 -10.26 -7.48
CA LEU A 157 -12.44 -11.44 -6.80
C LEU A 157 -11.02 -11.21 -6.27
N ALA A 158 -10.19 -10.50 -7.02
CA ALA A 158 -8.84 -10.15 -6.59
C ALA A 158 -8.82 -9.12 -5.45
N ARG A 159 -9.77 -8.19 -5.40
CA ARG A 159 -9.96 -7.28 -4.26
C ARG A 159 -10.37 -8.02 -3.00
N ASP A 160 -11.31 -8.96 -3.13
CA ASP A 160 -11.79 -9.78 -2.00
C ASP A 160 -10.70 -10.74 -1.50
N PHE A 161 -9.75 -11.11 -2.38
CA PHE A 161 -8.60 -11.95 -2.06
C PHE A 161 -7.49 -11.18 -1.32
N LEU A 162 -7.28 -9.89 -1.62
CA LEU A 162 -6.23 -9.05 -1.06
C LEU A 162 -6.45 -8.78 0.43
#